data_8c955e3e7321c26e63e0b7c856a1216a
#
_entry.id   8c955e3e7321c26e63e0b7c856a1216a
#
_cell.length_a   1.000
_cell.length_b   1.000
_cell.length_c   1.000
_cell.angle_alpha   90.00
_cell.angle_beta   90.00
_cell.angle_gamma   90.00
#
_symmetry.space_group_name_H-M   'P 1'
#
loop_
_entity.id
_entity.type
_entity.pdbx_description
1 polymer ?
#
loop_
_entity_poly.entity_id
_entity_poly.type
_entity_poly.pdbx_seq_one_letter_code
_entity_poly.pdbx_strand_id
1 'polypeptide(L)'
;MRSDLALDALTSGSTLPVLVDFWAPWCGPCKMVAPEIRKVAAELAGKFLIAKVNTEEVPSLGRRYRVTAIPTIVLFSNGLEVARQAGAMPAPAIKKFIEQAQLARR
;
A
#
# COMPACT_ATOMS: atom_id res chain seq x y z
N MET A 1 10.77 -0.79 0.65
CA MET A 1 11.00 -1.39 1.96
C MET A 1 11.82 -2.66 1.83
N ARG A 2 12.85 -2.80 2.63
CA ARG A 2 13.78 -3.93 2.54
C ARG A 2 13.80 -4.82 3.79
N SER A 3 13.00 -4.50 4.81
CA SER A 3 12.94 -5.33 6.01
C SER A 3 11.61 -5.15 6.72
N ASP A 4 11.24 -6.16 7.50
CA ASP A 4 10.04 -6.13 8.34
C ASP A 4 10.12 -5.00 9.37
N LEU A 5 11.31 -4.78 9.93
CA LEU A 5 11.52 -3.72 10.92
C LEU A 5 11.33 -2.33 10.32
N ALA A 6 11.78 -2.13 9.07
CA ALA A 6 11.62 -0.85 8.40
C ALA A 6 10.15 -0.54 8.16
N LEU A 7 9.37 -1.52 7.72
CA LEU A 7 7.94 -1.34 7.51
C LEU A 7 7.21 -1.07 8.82
N ASP A 8 7.52 -1.84 9.87
CA ASP A 8 6.91 -1.64 11.18
C ASP A 8 7.20 -0.24 11.73
N ALA A 9 8.43 0.22 11.61
CA ALA A 9 8.82 1.56 12.05
C ALA A 9 8.05 2.64 11.28
N LEU A 10 7.89 2.47 9.97
CA LEU A 10 7.16 3.43 9.16
C LEU A 10 5.68 3.47 9.52
N THR A 11 5.03 2.30 9.59
CA THR A 11 3.58 2.24 9.79
C THR A 11 3.17 2.65 11.19
N SER A 12 3.92 2.26 12.22
CA SER A 12 3.59 2.58 13.61
C SER A 12 4.07 3.98 14.03
N GLY A 13 5.12 4.50 13.40
CA GLY A 13 5.66 5.82 13.73
C GLY A 13 5.01 6.97 12.96
N SER A 14 4.20 6.70 11.95
CA SER A 14 3.63 7.73 11.11
C SER A 14 2.31 8.27 11.68
N THR A 15 2.18 9.61 11.68
CA THR A 15 0.91 10.26 12.00
C THR A 15 -0.05 10.25 10.81
N LEU A 16 0.48 10.02 9.61
CA LEU A 16 -0.32 9.89 8.39
C LEU A 16 -0.58 8.42 8.09
N PRO A 17 -1.71 8.10 7.44
CA PRO A 17 -1.92 6.74 6.93
C PRO A 17 -0.81 6.36 5.94
N VAL A 18 -0.47 5.08 5.88
CA VAL A 18 0.55 4.57 4.97
C VAL A 18 -0.09 3.57 4.02
N LEU A 19 -0.02 3.86 2.73
CA LEU A 19 -0.45 2.95 1.67
C LEU A 19 0.75 2.11 1.25
N VAL A 20 0.67 0.79 1.44
CA VAL A 20 1.74 -0.13 1.09
C VAL A 20 1.37 -0.87 -0.19
N ASP A 21 2.22 -0.77 -1.21
CA ASP A 21 2.08 -1.45 -2.49
C ASP A 21 2.98 -2.69 -2.50
N PHE A 22 2.38 -3.87 -2.42
CA PHE A 22 3.10 -5.15 -2.55
C PHE A 22 3.17 -5.51 -4.03
N TRP A 23 4.38 -5.65 -4.55
CA TRP A 23 4.62 -5.83 -5.98
C TRP A 23 5.80 -6.79 -6.22
N ALA A 24 6.02 -7.15 -7.48
CA ALA A 24 7.21 -7.89 -7.92
C ALA A 24 7.64 -7.40 -9.31
N PRO A 25 8.94 -7.50 -9.64
CA PRO A 25 9.45 -7.01 -10.93
C PRO A 25 8.84 -7.68 -12.16
N TRP A 26 8.44 -8.95 -12.03
CA TRP A 26 7.86 -9.74 -13.14
C TRP A 26 6.36 -9.53 -13.30
N CYS A 27 5.75 -8.77 -12.45
CA CYS A 27 4.29 -8.64 -12.38
C CYS A 27 3.81 -7.53 -13.33
N GLY A 28 3.14 -7.91 -14.42
CA GLY A 28 2.58 -6.95 -15.37
C GLY A 28 1.56 -6.00 -14.75
N PRO A 29 0.52 -6.52 -14.06
CA PRO A 29 -0.46 -5.64 -13.40
C PRO A 29 0.14 -4.69 -12.38
N CYS A 30 1.23 -5.09 -11.70
CA CYS A 30 1.94 -4.20 -10.78
C CYS A 30 2.49 -2.97 -11.49
N LYS A 31 2.99 -3.17 -12.72
CA LYS A 31 3.51 -2.06 -13.54
C LYS A 31 2.40 -1.11 -13.99
N MET A 32 1.18 -1.61 -14.11
CA MET A 32 0.03 -0.79 -14.47
C MET A 32 -0.45 0.04 -13.30
N VAL A 33 -0.39 -0.49 -12.07
CA VAL A 33 -0.88 0.20 -10.89
C VAL A 33 0.10 1.28 -10.40
N ALA A 34 1.39 1.11 -10.63
CA ALA A 34 2.40 2.06 -10.12
C ALA A 34 2.15 3.51 -10.56
N PRO A 35 1.92 3.81 -11.86
CA PRO A 35 1.64 5.19 -12.26
C PRO A 35 0.32 5.71 -11.70
N GLU A 36 -0.67 4.82 -11.49
CA GLU A 36 -1.95 5.22 -10.91
C GLU A 36 -1.80 5.62 -9.45
N ILE A 37 -0.98 4.91 -8.69
CA ILE A 37 -0.66 5.28 -7.31
C ILE A 37 0.04 6.65 -7.28
N ARG A 38 0.95 6.90 -8.22
CA ARG A 38 1.63 8.21 -8.30
C ARG A 38 0.66 9.35 -8.55
N LYS A 39 -0.36 9.13 -9.39
CA LYS A 39 -1.39 10.15 -9.65
C LYS A 39 -2.16 10.47 -8.36
N VAL A 40 -2.54 9.45 -7.60
CA VAL A 40 -3.26 9.65 -6.34
C VAL A 40 -2.37 10.35 -5.32
N ALA A 41 -1.09 9.98 -5.27
CA ALA A 41 -0.13 10.62 -4.37
C ALA A 41 -0.01 12.12 -4.66
N ALA A 42 -0.03 12.51 -5.94
CA ALA A 42 0.02 13.92 -6.33
C ALA A 42 -1.25 14.66 -5.92
N GLU A 43 -2.42 14.04 -6.11
CA GLU A 43 -3.71 14.65 -5.75
C GLU A 43 -3.89 14.79 -4.24
N LEU A 44 -3.41 13.81 -3.48
CA LEU A 44 -3.59 13.76 -2.02
C LEU A 44 -2.28 14.04 -1.28
N ALA A 45 -1.42 14.86 -1.87
CA ALA A 45 -0.12 15.18 -1.27
C ALA A 45 -0.28 15.70 0.16
N GLY A 46 0.53 15.18 1.07
CA GLY A 46 0.49 15.54 2.49
C GLY A 46 -0.57 14.81 3.30
N LYS A 47 -1.42 13.99 2.67
CA LYS A 47 -2.52 13.30 3.38
C LYS A 47 -2.22 11.85 3.70
N PHE A 48 -1.27 11.23 3.01
CA PHE A 48 -0.84 9.87 3.29
C PHE A 48 0.57 9.66 2.74
N LEU A 49 1.22 8.58 3.21
CA LEU A 49 2.53 8.17 2.73
C LEU A 49 2.40 6.91 1.89
N ILE A 50 3.35 6.70 0.98
CA ILE A 50 3.41 5.49 0.17
C ILE A 50 4.69 4.73 0.50
N ALA A 51 4.56 3.43 0.70
CA ALA A 51 5.69 2.50 0.79
C ALA A 51 5.50 1.41 -0.24
N LYS A 52 6.60 0.96 -0.84
CA LYS A 52 6.57 -0.13 -1.83
C LYS A 52 7.35 -1.30 -1.28
N VAL A 53 6.78 -2.50 -1.35
CA VAL A 53 7.42 -3.72 -0.89
C VAL A 53 7.57 -4.67 -2.07
N ASN A 54 8.82 -4.93 -2.46
CA ASN A 54 9.14 -5.94 -3.46
C ASN A 54 9.09 -7.31 -2.77
N THR A 55 8.08 -8.11 -3.10
CA THR A 55 7.85 -9.39 -2.44
C THR A 55 8.94 -10.43 -2.76
N GLU A 56 9.75 -10.21 -3.79
CA GLU A 56 10.91 -11.06 -4.06
C GLU A 56 12.09 -10.73 -3.15
N GLU A 57 12.30 -9.44 -2.85
CA GLU A 57 13.38 -9.04 -1.93
C GLU A 57 13.07 -9.37 -0.48
N VAL A 58 11.79 -9.23 -0.10
CA VAL A 58 11.36 -9.45 1.29
C VAL A 58 10.15 -10.39 1.29
N PRO A 59 10.35 -11.69 0.97
CA PRO A 59 9.23 -12.64 0.93
C PRO A 59 8.50 -12.78 2.26
N SER A 60 9.21 -12.58 3.37
CA SER A 60 8.63 -12.66 4.72
C SER A 60 7.50 -11.66 4.93
N LEU A 61 7.58 -10.47 4.32
CA LEU A 61 6.54 -9.46 4.45
C LEU A 61 5.26 -9.89 3.73
N GLY A 62 5.39 -10.49 2.54
CA GLY A 62 4.24 -11.03 1.83
C GLY A 62 3.53 -12.09 2.65
N ARG A 63 4.29 -13.01 3.26
CA ARG A 63 3.72 -14.06 4.11
C ARG A 63 3.10 -13.49 5.38
N ARG A 64 3.78 -12.56 6.04
CA ARG A 64 3.31 -11.95 7.28
C ARG A 64 1.96 -11.25 7.11
N TYR A 65 1.78 -10.53 6.03
CA TYR A 65 0.54 -9.81 5.75
C TYR A 65 -0.42 -10.61 4.87
N ARG A 66 -0.14 -11.90 4.65
CA ARG A 66 -1.00 -12.82 3.89
C ARG A 66 -1.35 -12.30 2.51
N VAL A 67 -0.34 -11.78 1.81
CA VAL A 67 -0.49 -11.33 0.43
C VAL A 67 -0.46 -12.54 -0.48
N THR A 68 -1.61 -12.91 -1.04
CA THR A 68 -1.76 -14.10 -1.89
C THR A 68 -1.79 -13.76 -3.37
N ALA A 69 -1.92 -12.50 -3.71
CA ALA A 69 -1.92 -12.02 -5.09
C ALA A 69 -1.24 -10.66 -5.14
N ILE A 70 -0.65 -10.32 -6.26
CA ILE A 70 -0.02 -9.01 -6.48
C ILE A 70 -0.54 -8.41 -7.79
N PRO A 71 -0.70 -7.09 -7.87
CA PRO A 71 -0.46 -6.14 -6.80
C PRO A 71 -1.51 -6.24 -5.69
N THR A 72 -1.12 -5.95 -4.47
CA THR A 72 -2.05 -5.76 -3.36
C THR A 72 -1.67 -4.45 -2.68
N ILE A 73 -2.64 -3.58 -2.48
CA ILE A 73 -2.44 -2.38 -1.69
C ILE A 73 -3.09 -2.55 -0.33
N VAL A 74 -2.37 -2.15 0.70
CA VAL A 74 -2.83 -2.25 2.10
C VAL A 74 -2.68 -0.89 2.74
N LEU A 75 -3.75 -0.38 3.33
CA LEU A 75 -3.70 0.89 4.04
C LEU A 75 -3.54 0.63 5.52
N PHE A 76 -2.51 1.23 6.11
CA PHE A 76 -2.22 1.18 7.55
C PHE A 76 -2.50 2.53 8.17
N SER A 77 -3.00 2.50 9.39
CA SER A 77 -3.13 3.71 10.20
C SER A 77 -2.78 3.35 11.64
N ASN A 78 -1.86 4.12 12.23
CA ASN A 78 -1.35 3.87 13.59
C ASN A 78 -0.81 2.44 13.75
N GLY A 79 -0.15 1.93 12.72
CA GLY A 79 0.45 0.60 12.74
C GLY A 79 -0.51 -0.56 12.47
N LEU A 80 -1.80 -0.28 12.29
CA LEU A 80 -2.81 -1.31 12.07
C LEU A 80 -3.33 -1.28 10.65
N GLU A 81 -3.53 -2.46 10.08
CA GLU A 81 -4.16 -2.59 8.77
C GLU A 81 -5.63 -2.20 8.88
N VAL A 82 -6.07 -1.23 8.06
CA VAL A 82 -7.46 -0.80 8.06
C VAL A 82 -8.23 -1.24 6.82
N ALA A 83 -7.56 -1.50 5.71
CA ALA A 83 -8.20 -1.99 4.49
C ALA A 83 -7.16 -2.57 3.55
N ARG A 84 -7.59 -3.45 2.65
CA ARG A 84 -6.73 -3.96 1.58
C ARG A 84 -7.54 -4.19 0.31
N GLN A 85 -6.86 -4.15 -0.82
CA GLN A 85 -7.45 -4.41 -2.12
C GLN A 85 -6.42 -5.08 -3.01
N ALA A 86 -6.77 -6.23 -3.59
CA ALA A 86 -5.93 -6.93 -4.54
C ALA A 86 -6.32 -6.52 -5.97
N GLY A 87 -5.33 -6.60 -6.88
CA GLY A 87 -5.53 -6.32 -8.29
C GLY A 87 -5.21 -4.89 -8.67
N ALA A 88 -4.97 -4.67 -9.98
CA ALA A 88 -4.69 -3.35 -10.51
C ALA A 88 -5.97 -2.50 -10.53
N MET A 89 -5.83 -1.23 -10.16
CA MET A 89 -6.94 -0.29 -10.16
C MET A 89 -6.51 1.04 -10.77
N PRO A 90 -7.43 1.75 -11.45
CA PRO A 90 -7.15 3.11 -11.90
C PRO A 90 -7.14 4.10 -10.73
N ALA A 91 -6.52 5.25 -10.93
CA ALA A 91 -6.36 6.27 -9.89
C ALA A 91 -7.67 6.65 -9.17
N PRO A 92 -8.80 6.86 -9.86
CA PRO A 92 -10.05 7.18 -9.17
C PRO A 92 -10.51 6.10 -8.20
N ALA A 93 -10.30 4.82 -8.55
CA ALA A 93 -10.67 3.71 -7.68
C ALA A 93 -9.75 3.63 -6.45
N ILE A 94 -8.45 3.88 -6.63
CA ILE A 94 -7.50 3.92 -5.52
C ILE A 94 -7.85 5.05 -4.56
N LYS A 95 -8.15 6.22 -5.08
CA LYS A 95 -8.55 7.38 -4.28
C LYS A 95 -9.79 7.07 -3.45
N LYS A 96 -10.78 6.47 -4.08
CA LYS A 96 -12.01 6.07 -3.40
C LYS A 96 -11.74 5.04 -2.31
N PHE A 97 -10.87 4.07 -2.58
CA PHE A 97 -10.46 3.06 -1.60
C PHE A 97 -9.87 3.73 -0.35
N ILE A 98 -8.95 4.68 -0.53
CA ILE A 98 -8.32 5.39 0.59
C ILE A 98 -9.36 6.18 1.38
N GLU A 99 -10.21 6.93 0.69
CA GLU A 99 -11.23 7.76 1.32
C GLU A 99 -12.24 6.94 2.12
N GLN A 100 -12.71 5.84 1.56
CA GLN A 100 -13.66 4.95 2.25
C GLN A 100 -13.04 4.26 3.46
N ALA A 101 -11.78 3.86 3.36
CA ALA A 101 -11.08 3.24 4.48
C ALA A 101 -10.93 4.22 5.64
N GLN A 102 -10.64 5.48 5.36
CA GLN A 102 -10.53 6.52 6.38
C GLN A 102 -11.88 6.84 7.02
N LEU A 103 -12.96 6.88 6.23
CA LEU A 103 -14.30 7.12 6.76
C LEU A 103 -14.76 5.98 7.67
N ALA A 104 -14.44 4.74 7.32
CA ALA A 104 -14.84 3.58 8.11
C ALA A 104 -14.22 3.55 9.50
N ARG A 105 -13.17 4.33 9.73
CA ARG A 105 -12.48 4.38 11.03
C ARG A 105 -13.06 5.38 12.01
N ARG A 106 -13.94 6.24 11.57
CA ARG A 106 -14.51 7.28 12.43
C ARG A 106 -15.57 6.73 13.41
#